data_5f5ba1d288114b96d192d7b633ebe924
#
_entry.id   5f5ba1d288114b96d192d7b633ebe924
#
_cell.length_a   1.000
_cell.length_b   1.000
_cell.length_c   1.000
_cell.angle_alpha   90.00
_cell.angle_beta   90.00
_cell.angle_gamma   90.00
#
_symmetry.space_group_name_H-M   'P 1'
#
loop_
_entity.id
_entity.type
_entity.pdbx_description
1 polymer ?
#
loop_
_entity_poly.entity_id
_entity_poly.type
_entity_poly.pdbx_seq_one_letter_code
_entity_poly.pdbx_strand_id
1 'polypeptide(L)'
;MMPETKPDVTSEAMPEAPPLTPPDAIPAVSEPVLPKTRWQRFLHWEFWGLFIIVLVTLIFHIIAIDRPPTIVWDETWYVGDARSIFSGTGELRPEHPPLAKLFIVAGDYIFNGFNTPEKDSGAKTQGYIGNDATNDNVINVTDASKFNVGETIRIETEQLDITGVNTTLNQITVKRAVGGTISWDHSGQQTIYIFTDNAFGWRFFSIIFGTIGIILFYFICRKLKFSWKTTMLATFLFAFEDMTFLHSSLALLDVYMVTFMLAALLAYLDEKYIWSGILVALSAECKLIGVLIIIAILFHWIIYRRDKWKTFVVSLVVAAVSFVVLIVFFDFFIKGNIENPITRINALLSSTAANQFTVPKLSISSRPWVWIYPQWVNPVQNSPFIAYSYDPQYISFISSTIQLLIIPTIGYMIYKVTKGSKTAGLIILWFLATYVIWIPLDIVSNRVTFVFYFLTTTPAICIGIAMGLSEALDFLKKRREKLNRLSTGVAISYGVIVLYLLIHLAIFIVFNPAIPTIIKTWLPPFNVG
;
A
#
# COMPACT_ATOMS: atom_id res chain seq x y z
N MET A 1 8.55 107.07 -59.73
CA MET A 1 8.80 107.46 -58.31
C MET A 1 8.37 106.30 -57.44
N MET A 2 9.31 105.56 -57.06
CA MET A 2 9.10 104.47 -56.14
C MET A 2 9.85 104.78 -54.86
N PRO A 3 9.34 104.52 -53.69
CA PRO A 3 10.16 104.51 -52.48
C PRO A 3 10.61 103.10 -52.16
N GLU A 4 11.93 103.06 -51.80
CA GLU A 4 12.62 101.90 -51.29
C GLU A 4 12.04 101.40 -49.97
N THR A 5 11.83 100.14 -49.84
CA THR A 5 11.57 99.50 -48.57
C THR A 5 12.83 98.66 -48.14
N LYS A 6 13.36 98.98 -46.98
CA LYS A 6 14.40 98.23 -46.28
C LYS A 6 13.83 96.87 -45.76
N PRO A 7 14.53 95.77 -45.82
CA PRO A 7 14.12 94.56 -45.14
C PRO A 7 14.47 94.60 -43.66
N ASP A 8 13.51 94.27 -42.85
CA ASP A 8 13.63 94.08 -41.40
C ASP A 8 14.29 92.74 -41.13
N VAL A 9 15.44 92.73 -40.43
CA VAL A 9 16.10 91.50 -40.01
C VAL A 9 15.57 91.12 -38.65
N THR A 10 14.60 90.23 -38.63
CA THR A 10 14.17 89.56 -37.41
C THR A 10 15.17 88.44 -37.07
N SER A 11 15.82 88.56 -35.91
CA SER A 11 16.69 87.59 -35.28
C SER A 11 15.85 86.40 -34.84
N GLU A 12 15.94 85.31 -35.59
CA GLU A 12 15.40 83.99 -35.13
C GLU A 12 16.34 83.50 -34.04
N ALA A 13 15.76 83.31 -32.80
CA ALA A 13 16.42 82.64 -31.71
C ALA A 13 16.57 81.16 -32.03
N MET A 14 17.72 80.60 -31.96
CA MET A 14 18.01 79.18 -32.08
C MET A 14 17.21 78.41 -30.99
N PRO A 15 16.56 77.31 -31.33
CA PRO A 15 15.90 76.47 -30.34
C PRO A 15 16.91 75.79 -29.40
N GLU A 16 16.68 75.89 -28.10
CA GLU A 16 17.46 75.19 -27.07
C GLU A 16 17.51 73.70 -27.36
N ALA A 17 18.72 73.10 -27.30
CA ALA A 17 18.88 71.64 -27.41
C ALA A 17 18.17 70.96 -26.24
N PRO A 18 17.41 69.81 -26.47
CA PRO A 18 16.74 69.09 -25.40
C PRO A 18 17.79 68.54 -24.40
N PRO A 19 17.45 68.50 -23.09
CA PRO A 19 18.37 68.01 -22.08
C PRO A 19 18.76 66.55 -22.39
N LEU A 20 20.04 66.21 -22.34
CA LEU A 20 20.55 64.85 -22.46
C LEU A 20 19.95 63.98 -21.37
N THR A 21 19.08 63.07 -21.76
CA THR A 21 18.64 61.97 -20.89
C THR A 21 19.86 61.15 -20.51
N PRO A 22 20.05 60.79 -19.21
CA PRO A 22 21.12 59.89 -18.83
C PRO A 22 21.00 58.58 -19.61
N PRO A 23 22.10 57.93 -20.02
CA PRO A 23 22.06 56.71 -20.77
C PRO A 23 21.22 55.69 -19.98
N ASP A 24 20.19 55.10 -20.65
CA ASP A 24 19.34 54.06 -20.11
C ASP A 24 20.21 53.08 -19.35
N ALA A 25 19.90 52.88 -18.06
CA ALA A 25 20.55 51.88 -17.22
C ALA A 25 20.44 50.54 -17.94
N ILE A 26 21.56 49.97 -18.35
CA ILE A 26 21.65 48.65 -18.94
C ILE A 26 20.84 47.72 -18.01
N PRO A 27 19.78 47.03 -18.49
CA PRO A 27 19.02 46.13 -17.64
C PRO A 27 20.01 45.15 -17.06
N ALA A 28 20.04 45.06 -15.72
CA ALA A 28 20.90 44.13 -15.00
C ALA A 28 20.65 42.74 -15.60
N VAL A 29 21.64 42.19 -16.28
CA VAL A 29 21.64 40.84 -16.80
C VAL A 29 21.41 39.95 -15.59
N SER A 30 20.21 39.41 -15.47
CA SER A 30 19.90 38.43 -14.43
C SER A 30 20.95 37.32 -14.59
N GLU A 31 21.82 37.17 -13.58
CA GLU A 31 22.79 36.09 -13.58
C GLU A 31 22.06 34.76 -13.88
N PRO A 32 22.58 33.94 -14.80
CA PRO A 32 21.99 32.66 -15.09
C PRO A 32 21.92 31.85 -13.78
N VAL A 33 20.70 31.52 -13.33
CA VAL A 33 20.50 30.68 -12.17
C VAL A 33 21.12 29.34 -12.49
N LEU A 34 22.37 29.15 -12.06
CA LEU A 34 23.08 27.89 -12.23
C LEU A 34 22.21 26.74 -11.68
N PRO A 35 22.05 25.66 -12.44
CA PRO A 35 21.25 24.52 -11.98
C PRO A 35 21.85 24.02 -10.65
N LYS A 36 21.03 24.00 -9.60
CA LYS A 36 21.46 23.54 -8.27
C LYS A 36 22.23 22.24 -8.39
N THR A 37 23.45 22.19 -7.85
CA THR A 37 24.28 20.98 -7.84
C THR A 37 23.52 19.84 -7.17
N ARG A 38 23.90 18.57 -7.46
CA ARG A 38 23.28 17.38 -6.90
C ARG A 38 23.23 17.43 -5.36
N TRP A 39 24.28 18.00 -4.74
CA TRP A 39 24.39 18.21 -3.29
C TRP A 39 23.48 19.31 -2.76
N GLN A 40 23.31 20.42 -3.47
CA GLN A 40 22.38 21.49 -3.08
C GLN A 40 20.91 21.06 -3.15
N ARG A 41 20.57 20.12 -4.03
CA ARG A 41 19.24 19.49 -4.03
C ARG A 41 19.06 18.57 -2.82
N PHE A 42 20.10 17.86 -2.40
CA PHE A 42 20.07 16.97 -1.24
C PHE A 42 19.92 17.74 0.09
N LEU A 43 20.47 18.94 0.18
CA LEU A 43 20.36 19.83 1.35
C LEU A 43 19.05 20.62 1.39
N HIS A 44 18.16 20.42 0.41
CA HIS A 44 16.89 21.14 0.38
C HIS A 44 15.96 20.59 1.47
N TRP A 45 15.46 21.48 2.36
CA TRP A 45 14.60 21.14 3.50
C TRP A 45 13.35 20.28 3.14
N GLU A 46 12.87 20.35 1.90
CA GLU A 46 11.79 19.51 1.38
C GLU A 46 12.14 18.02 1.41
N PHE A 47 13.41 17.69 1.23
CA PHE A 47 13.89 16.31 1.26
C PHE A 47 13.89 15.75 2.69
N TRP A 48 14.20 16.58 3.66
CA TRP A 48 14.21 16.19 5.07
C TRP A 48 12.83 15.81 5.59
N GLY A 49 11.76 16.46 5.10
CA GLY A 49 10.39 16.08 5.46
C GLY A 49 10.05 14.64 5.06
N LEU A 50 10.35 14.25 3.81
CA LEU A 50 10.19 12.87 3.36
C LEU A 50 11.09 11.91 4.13
N PHE A 51 12.35 12.27 4.33
CA PHE A 51 13.31 11.45 5.06
C PHE A 51 12.83 11.15 6.48
N ILE A 52 12.31 12.14 7.20
CA ILE A 52 11.78 11.96 8.56
C ILE A 52 10.58 11.02 8.55
N ILE A 53 9.62 11.20 7.63
CA ILE A 53 8.45 10.31 7.54
C ILE A 53 8.91 8.86 7.29
N VAL A 54 9.78 8.65 6.32
CA VAL A 54 10.31 7.32 5.98
C VAL A 54 11.10 6.72 7.14
N LEU A 55 11.95 7.50 7.78
CA LEU A 55 12.75 7.04 8.92
C LEU A 55 11.85 6.61 10.10
N VAL A 56 10.84 7.43 10.43
CA VAL A 56 9.92 7.13 11.54
C VAL A 56 9.12 5.86 11.24
N THR A 57 8.53 5.74 10.05
CA THR A 57 7.79 4.52 9.69
C THR A 57 8.69 3.29 9.67
N LEU A 58 9.91 3.40 9.16
CA LEU A 58 10.88 2.31 9.15
C LEU A 58 11.28 1.87 10.57
N ILE A 59 11.48 2.81 11.50
CA ILE A 59 11.74 2.49 12.91
C ILE A 59 10.58 1.70 13.51
N PHE A 60 9.34 2.13 13.28
CA PHE A 60 8.16 1.38 13.76
C PHE A 60 8.05 -0.01 13.13
N HIS A 61 8.35 -0.17 11.84
CA HIS A 61 8.39 -1.46 11.18
C HIS A 61 9.45 -2.38 11.78
N ILE A 62 10.67 -1.89 12.00
CA ILE A 62 11.76 -2.69 12.59
C ILE A 62 11.42 -3.13 14.01
N ILE A 63 10.78 -2.26 14.81
CA ILE A 63 10.34 -2.63 16.17
C ILE A 63 9.22 -3.67 16.13
N ALA A 64 8.36 -3.63 15.10
CA ALA A 64 7.20 -4.50 14.97
C ALA A 64 7.48 -5.82 14.24
N ILE A 65 8.63 -5.96 13.56
CA ILE A 65 8.89 -7.04 12.61
C ILE A 65 8.77 -8.45 13.22
N ASP A 66 9.15 -8.60 14.48
CA ASP A 66 9.10 -9.85 15.26
C ASP A 66 8.00 -9.85 16.35
N ARG A 67 7.00 -9.00 16.22
CA ARG A 67 5.94 -8.85 17.23
C ARG A 67 4.55 -9.08 16.65
N PRO A 68 3.97 -10.27 16.84
CA PRO A 68 4.55 -11.47 17.43
C PRO A 68 5.55 -12.14 16.46
N PRO A 69 6.45 -12.99 16.98
CA PRO A 69 7.37 -13.75 16.16
C PRO A 69 6.69 -14.89 15.40
N THR A 70 5.40 -15.11 15.68
CA THR A 70 4.56 -16.13 15.05
C THR A 70 3.85 -15.60 13.81
N ILE A 71 3.39 -16.53 12.98
CA ILE A 71 2.55 -16.24 11.81
C ILE A 71 1.21 -15.68 12.28
N VAL A 72 0.75 -14.60 11.66
CA VAL A 72 -0.53 -13.95 11.94
C VAL A 72 -1.35 -13.77 10.67
N TRP A 73 -2.67 -13.87 10.77
CA TRP A 73 -3.62 -13.62 9.68
C TRP A 73 -3.38 -14.47 8.43
N ASP A 74 -3.47 -13.80 7.30
CA ASP A 74 -3.21 -14.35 5.97
C ASP A 74 -1.75 -14.72 5.75
N GLU A 75 -0.82 -14.34 6.66
CA GLU A 75 0.53 -14.91 6.68
C GLU A 75 0.46 -16.45 6.77
N THR A 76 -0.55 -17.01 7.47
CA THR A 76 -0.80 -18.45 7.51
C THR A 76 -0.85 -19.07 6.11
N TRP A 77 -1.44 -18.34 5.17
CA TRP A 77 -1.55 -18.80 3.79
C TRP A 77 -0.30 -18.52 2.96
N TYR A 78 0.27 -17.32 3.10
CA TYR A 78 1.34 -16.86 2.21
C TYR A 78 2.72 -17.31 2.64
N VAL A 79 2.99 -17.38 3.95
CA VAL A 79 4.23 -17.99 4.49
C VAL A 79 4.19 -19.49 4.29
N GLY A 80 3.04 -20.14 4.54
CA GLY A 80 2.86 -21.57 4.27
C GLY A 80 3.10 -21.91 2.80
N ASP A 81 2.59 -21.08 1.90
CA ASP A 81 2.78 -21.20 0.45
C ASP A 81 4.26 -20.99 0.06
N ALA A 82 4.92 -19.98 0.65
CA ALA A 82 6.34 -19.71 0.44
C ALA A 82 7.23 -20.91 0.89
N ARG A 83 6.92 -21.49 2.04
CA ARG A 83 7.60 -22.71 2.56
C ARG A 83 7.43 -23.89 1.61
N SER A 84 6.20 -24.11 1.09
CA SER A 84 5.92 -25.17 0.12
C SER A 84 6.64 -24.98 -1.21
N ILE A 85 6.69 -23.75 -1.72
CA ILE A 85 7.46 -23.41 -2.91
C ILE A 85 8.94 -23.70 -2.68
N PHE A 86 9.46 -23.33 -1.53
CA PHE A 86 10.86 -23.51 -1.19
C PHE A 86 11.25 -24.99 -1.06
N SER A 87 10.39 -25.81 -0.45
CA SER A 87 10.61 -27.26 -0.31
C SER A 87 10.37 -28.04 -1.62
N GLY A 88 9.99 -27.38 -2.71
CA GLY A 88 9.74 -28.01 -4.00
C GLY A 88 8.42 -28.81 -4.06
N THR A 89 7.54 -28.67 -3.05
CA THR A 89 6.23 -29.34 -3.04
C THR A 89 5.18 -28.57 -3.85
N GLY A 90 5.52 -27.38 -4.35
CA GLY A 90 4.68 -26.58 -5.21
C GLY A 90 3.88 -25.51 -4.45
N GLU A 91 2.90 -24.95 -5.12
CA GLU A 91 2.08 -23.83 -4.65
C GLU A 91 0.81 -24.36 -3.98
N LEU A 92 0.54 -23.96 -2.73
CA LEU A 92 -0.66 -24.35 -1.97
C LEU A 92 -1.87 -23.48 -2.33
N ARG A 93 -1.62 -22.22 -2.74
CA ARG A 93 -2.64 -21.22 -3.02
C ARG A 93 -2.56 -20.70 -4.46
N PRO A 94 -2.87 -21.55 -5.45
CA PRO A 94 -2.78 -21.18 -6.86
C PRO A 94 -3.78 -20.12 -7.30
N GLU A 95 -4.76 -19.75 -6.46
CA GLU A 95 -5.71 -18.66 -6.70
C GLU A 95 -5.09 -17.26 -6.65
N HIS A 96 -3.88 -17.12 -6.16
CA HIS A 96 -3.11 -15.89 -6.23
C HIS A 96 -1.92 -16.02 -7.16
N PRO A 97 -1.63 -15.01 -7.99
CA PRO A 97 -0.42 -15.00 -8.81
C PRO A 97 0.86 -15.05 -7.94
N PRO A 98 1.97 -15.55 -8.48
CA PRO A 98 3.09 -15.99 -7.65
C PRO A 98 4.08 -14.90 -7.21
N LEU A 99 4.14 -13.73 -7.88
CA LEU A 99 5.24 -12.77 -7.68
C LEU A 99 5.42 -12.33 -6.22
N ALA A 100 4.34 -11.97 -5.53
CA ALA A 100 4.44 -11.53 -4.13
C ALA A 100 4.92 -12.64 -3.19
N LYS A 101 4.51 -13.88 -3.44
CA LYS A 101 4.96 -15.05 -2.70
C LYS A 101 6.46 -15.29 -2.88
N LEU A 102 6.98 -15.06 -4.10
CA LEU A 102 8.41 -15.16 -4.38
C LEU A 102 9.25 -14.11 -3.64
N PHE A 103 8.70 -12.93 -3.32
CA PHE A 103 9.38 -11.99 -2.43
C PHE A 103 9.44 -12.51 -0.99
N ILE A 104 8.39 -13.17 -0.51
CA ILE A 104 8.39 -13.82 0.81
C ILE A 104 9.45 -14.91 0.84
N VAL A 105 9.47 -15.81 -0.16
CA VAL A 105 10.52 -16.85 -0.33
C VAL A 105 11.91 -16.24 -0.34
N ALA A 106 12.11 -15.15 -1.08
CA ALA A 106 13.42 -14.50 -1.16
C ALA A 106 13.87 -13.93 0.18
N GLY A 107 12.96 -13.38 0.98
CA GLY A 107 13.24 -12.89 2.32
C GLY A 107 13.68 -14.02 3.25
N ASP A 108 12.91 -15.09 3.30
CA ASP A 108 13.26 -16.29 4.07
C ASP A 108 14.62 -16.85 3.67
N TYR A 109 14.86 -16.97 2.36
CA TYR A 109 16.12 -17.51 1.84
C TYR A 109 17.32 -16.66 2.26
N ILE A 110 17.23 -15.34 2.13
CA ILE A 110 18.33 -14.43 2.49
C ILE A 110 18.63 -14.49 3.98
N PHE A 111 17.59 -14.44 4.83
CA PHE A 111 17.78 -14.37 6.29
C PHE A 111 17.97 -15.72 6.95
N ASN A 112 17.73 -16.82 6.24
CA ASN A 112 18.07 -18.17 6.67
C ASN A 112 19.46 -18.63 6.15
N GLY A 113 20.34 -17.68 5.77
CA GLY A 113 21.72 -17.96 5.35
C GLY A 113 21.81 -18.72 4.03
N PHE A 114 20.88 -18.48 3.10
CA PHE A 114 20.74 -19.19 1.81
C PHE A 114 20.49 -20.70 1.96
N ASN A 115 20.00 -21.13 3.13
CA ASN A 115 19.56 -22.50 3.35
C ASN A 115 18.05 -22.62 3.16
N THR A 116 17.58 -23.85 3.00
CA THR A 116 16.13 -24.11 3.08
C THR A 116 15.62 -23.73 4.47
N PRO A 117 14.41 -23.20 4.60
CA PRO A 117 13.83 -22.87 5.90
C PRO A 117 13.52 -24.13 6.73
N GLU A 118 13.92 -25.29 6.29
CA GLU A 118 13.66 -26.58 6.93
C GLU A 118 14.97 -27.28 7.33
N LYS A 119 14.96 -27.86 8.52
CA LYS A 119 16.02 -28.69 9.05
C LYS A 119 15.48 -30.06 9.44
N ASP A 120 16.11 -31.13 9.02
CA ASP A 120 15.83 -32.48 9.54
C ASP A 120 16.01 -32.48 11.07
N SER A 121 14.96 -32.83 11.80
CA SER A 121 15.03 -32.92 13.27
C SER A 121 15.88 -34.07 13.77
N GLY A 122 16.18 -35.05 12.91
CA GLY A 122 16.75 -36.35 13.29
C GLY A 122 15.73 -37.26 14.00
N ALA A 123 14.48 -36.87 14.11
CA ALA A 123 13.41 -37.69 14.66
C ALA A 123 12.41 -38.12 13.57
N LYS A 124 11.69 -39.19 13.83
CA LYS A 124 10.67 -39.74 12.94
C LYS A 124 9.37 -39.98 13.69
N THR A 125 8.25 -40.00 12.97
CA THR A 125 6.97 -40.43 13.52
C THR A 125 7.00 -41.92 13.91
N GLN A 126 6.28 -42.27 14.97
CA GLN A 126 6.06 -43.65 15.40
C GLN A 126 4.58 -43.98 15.33
N GLY A 127 4.26 -45.07 14.61
CA GLY A 127 2.88 -45.46 14.40
C GLY A 127 2.16 -44.66 13.31
N TYR A 128 0.92 -45.03 13.08
CA TYR A 128 0.02 -44.36 12.15
C TYR A 128 -0.59 -43.11 12.79
N ILE A 129 -0.70 -42.05 12.03
CA ILE A 129 -1.37 -40.81 12.42
C ILE A 129 -2.55 -40.63 11.47
N GLY A 130 -3.78 -40.62 12.00
CA GLY A 130 -4.98 -40.42 11.21
C GLY A 130 -5.12 -39.00 10.69
N ASN A 131 -6.13 -38.72 9.87
CA ASN A 131 -6.36 -37.41 9.25
C ASN A 131 -7.31 -36.49 10.06
N ASP A 132 -7.77 -36.92 11.23
CA ASP A 132 -8.62 -36.10 12.11
C ASP A 132 -7.74 -35.07 12.85
N ALA A 133 -7.72 -33.84 12.33
CA ALA A 133 -6.92 -32.75 12.92
C ALA A 133 -7.30 -32.41 14.38
N THR A 134 -8.45 -32.83 14.85
CA THR A 134 -8.93 -32.56 16.21
C THR A 134 -8.55 -33.67 17.19
N ASN A 135 -8.67 -34.91 16.77
CA ASN A 135 -8.45 -36.07 17.64
C ASN A 135 -7.05 -36.69 17.49
N ASP A 136 -6.45 -36.61 16.29
CA ASP A 136 -5.13 -37.15 15.99
C ASP A 136 -4.03 -36.09 16.18
N ASN A 137 -4.09 -35.37 17.32
CA ASN A 137 -3.19 -34.25 17.62
C ASN A 137 -2.03 -34.60 18.56
N VAL A 138 -1.95 -35.84 19.06
CA VAL A 138 -0.83 -36.35 19.84
C VAL A 138 -0.05 -37.35 18.97
N ILE A 139 1.20 -37.00 18.68
CA ILE A 139 2.06 -37.76 17.77
C ILE A 139 3.19 -38.41 18.56
N ASN A 140 3.32 -39.74 18.42
CA ASN A 140 4.47 -40.45 18.94
C ASN A 140 5.68 -40.22 18.01
N VAL A 141 6.83 -39.92 18.59
CA VAL A 141 8.06 -39.64 17.86
C VAL A 141 9.23 -40.45 18.41
N THR A 142 10.26 -40.63 17.62
CA THR A 142 11.45 -41.41 18.07
C THR A 142 12.22 -40.69 19.16
N ASP A 143 12.22 -39.37 19.19
CA ASP A 143 12.90 -38.55 20.19
C ASP A 143 12.21 -37.19 20.33
N ALA A 144 11.42 -37.00 21.37
CA ALA A 144 10.71 -35.74 21.62
C ALA A 144 11.61 -34.62 22.17
N SER A 145 12.84 -34.96 22.62
CA SER A 145 13.79 -33.92 23.10
C SER A 145 14.32 -33.01 21.99
N LYS A 146 14.06 -33.36 20.74
CA LYS A 146 14.43 -32.57 19.56
C LYS A 146 13.50 -31.38 19.28
N PHE A 147 12.38 -31.29 19.99
CA PHE A 147 11.32 -30.36 19.71
C PHE A 147 11.06 -29.39 20.86
N ASN A 148 10.65 -28.18 20.54
CA ASN A 148 10.22 -27.19 21.49
C ASN A 148 8.78 -26.74 21.20
N VAL A 149 8.05 -26.35 22.24
CA VAL A 149 6.72 -25.75 22.10
C VAL A 149 6.82 -24.42 21.34
N GLY A 150 5.96 -24.23 20.36
CA GLY A 150 5.94 -23.05 19.49
C GLY A 150 6.71 -23.21 18.17
N GLU A 151 7.44 -24.32 17.98
CA GLU A 151 8.05 -24.63 16.68
C GLU A 151 6.97 -25.12 15.70
N THR A 152 7.12 -24.74 14.43
CA THR A 152 6.36 -25.34 13.32
C THR A 152 7.21 -26.47 12.71
N ILE A 153 6.58 -27.62 12.49
CA ILE A 153 7.18 -28.79 11.86
C ILE A 153 6.46 -29.17 10.58
N ARG A 154 7.11 -29.95 9.73
CA ARG A 154 6.52 -30.57 8.56
C ARG A 154 6.68 -32.10 8.61
N ILE A 155 5.58 -32.80 8.36
CA ILE A 155 5.53 -34.23 8.12
C ILE A 155 4.98 -34.43 6.71
N GLU A 156 5.76 -34.99 5.80
CA GLU A 156 5.42 -35.07 4.37
C GLU A 156 5.07 -33.69 3.78
N THR A 157 3.78 -33.41 3.52
CA THR A 157 3.29 -32.12 3.00
C THR A 157 2.51 -31.31 4.04
N GLU A 158 2.25 -31.88 5.22
CA GLU A 158 1.48 -31.20 6.26
C GLU A 158 2.39 -30.40 7.19
N GLN A 159 2.00 -29.15 7.46
CA GLN A 159 2.61 -28.29 8.47
C GLN A 159 1.82 -28.38 9.77
N LEU A 160 2.51 -28.44 10.89
CA LEU A 160 1.95 -28.62 12.22
C LEU A 160 2.69 -27.72 13.23
N ASP A 161 1.94 -27.04 14.13
CA ASP A 161 2.54 -26.26 15.21
C ASP A 161 2.59 -27.11 16.48
N ILE A 162 3.74 -27.13 17.13
CA ILE A 162 3.94 -27.86 18.38
C ILE A 162 3.34 -27.06 19.54
N THR A 163 2.34 -27.61 20.19
CA THR A 163 1.65 -27.01 21.35
C THR A 163 2.05 -27.66 22.68
N GLY A 164 2.68 -28.84 22.64
CA GLY A 164 3.16 -29.53 23.83
C GLY A 164 4.26 -30.55 23.49
N VAL A 165 5.18 -30.78 24.43
CA VAL A 165 6.25 -31.77 24.32
C VAL A 165 6.31 -32.60 25.58
N ASN A 166 6.24 -33.93 25.44
CA ASN A 166 6.43 -34.89 26.52
C ASN A 166 7.61 -35.78 26.21
N THR A 167 8.75 -35.45 26.78
CA THR A 167 10.01 -36.19 26.57
C THR A 167 10.03 -37.57 27.25
N THR A 168 9.24 -37.77 28.31
CA THR A 168 9.14 -39.06 29.01
C THR A 168 8.39 -40.09 28.17
N LEU A 169 7.36 -39.71 27.46
CA LEU A 169 6.56 -40.58 26.61
C LEU A 169 6.97 -40.52 25.14
N ASN A 170 7.95 -39.72 24.78
CA ASN A 170 8.33 -39.42 23.40
C ASN A 170 7.13 -39.00 22.53
N GLN A 171 6.39 -38.03 23.03
CA GLN A 171 5.19 -37.52 22.37
C GLN A 171 5.27 -36.01 22.17
N ILE A 172 4.74 -35.54 21.05
CA ILE A 172 4.46 -34.14 20.81
C ILE A 172 2.95 -33.94 20.61
N THR A 173 2.44 -32.86 21.19
CA THR A 173 1.05 -32.41 20.94
C THR A 173 1.13 -31.29 19.91
N VAL A 174 0.27 -31.36 18.89
CA VAL A 174 0.35 -30.46 17.75
C VAL A 174 -1.02 -29.88 17.40
N LYS A 175 -1.00 -28.69 16.81
CA LYS A 175 -2.11 -28.14 16.02
C LYS A 175 -1.84 -28.51 14.57
N ARG A 176 -2.74 -29.25 13.96
CA ARG A 176 -2.59 -29.79 12.60
C ARG A 176 -3.09 -28.83 11.54
N ALA A 177 -2.73 -29.10 10.29
CA ALA A 177 -3.18 -28.37 9.11
C ALA A 177 -2.92 -26.86 9.18
N VAL A 178 -1.78 -26.44 9.73
CA VAL A 178 -1.36 -25.04 9.73
C VAL A 178 -0.69 -24.64 8.41
N GLY A 179 -0.39 -23.38 8.22
CA GLY A 179 0.30 -22.91 7.01
C GLY A 179 -0.48 -23.15 5.70
N GLY A 180 -1.79 -23.30 5.77
CA GLY A 180 -2.62 -23.57 4.59
C GLY A 180 -2.58 -24.99 4.08
N THR A 181 -1.90 -25.91 4.79
CA THR A 181 -1.88 -27.34 4.49
C THR A 181 -3.18 -28.03 4.93
N ILE A 182 -3.33 -29.27 4.54
CA ILE A 182 -4.47 -30.13 4.91
C ILE A 182 -3.95 -31.27 5.77
N SER A 183 -4.73 -31.72 6.77
CA SER A 183 -4.39 -32.90 7.53
C SER A 183 -4.55 -34.14 6.68
N TRP A 184 -3.53 -34.99 6.70
CA TRP A 184 -3.46 -36.25 5.98
C TRP A 184 -3.19 -37.42 6.92
N ASP A 185 -3.48 -38.62 6.43
CA ASP A 185 -3.00 -39.84 7.05
C ASP A 185 -1.48 -39.96 6.85
N HIS A 186 -0.74 -40.10 7.95
CA HIS A 186 0.71 -40.35 7.87
C HIS A 186 1.03 -41.77 8.32
N SER A 187 1.78 -42.51 7.51
CA SER A 187 2.37 -43.76 7.91
C SER A 187 3.48 -43.55 8.96
N GLY A 188 3.80 -44.55 9.75
CA GLY A 188 4.94 -44.44 10.68
C GLY A 188 6.29 -44.28 9.95
N GLN A 189 7.30 -43.85 10.70
CA GLN A 189 8.68 -43.65 10.24
C GLN A 189 8.89 -42.49 9.24
N GLN A 190 7.94 -41.51 9.18
CA GLN A 190 8.13 -40.30 8.42
C GLN A 190 9.15 -39.39 9.08
N THR A 191 10.03 -38.81 8.29
CA THR A 191 11.01 -37.82 8.78
C THR A 191 10.25 -36.53 9.14
N ILE A 192 10.61 -35.96 10.29
CA ILE A 192 10.03 -34.71 10.77
C ILE A 192 11.05 -33.59 10.53
N TYR A 193 10.63 -32.58 9.77
CA TYR A 193 11.42 -31.36 9.52
C TYR A 193 10.94 -30.25 10.46
N ILE A 194 11.89 -29.46 10.98
CA ILE A 194 11.61 -28.25 11.80
C ILE A 194 11.85 -27.04 10.92
N PHE A 195 10.91 -26.10 10.89
CA PHE A 195 11.10 -24.81 10.23
C PHE A 195 12.05 -23.93 11.04
N THR A 196 13.02 -23.32 10.36
CA THR A 196 14.06 -22.46 10.94
C THR A 196 13.90 -21.00 10.53
N ASP A 197 12.92 -20.71 9.67
CA ASP A 197 12.56 -19.36 9.26
C ASP A 197 11.94 -18.56 10.42
N ASN A 198 11.92 -17.26 10.28
CA ASN A 198 11.41 -16.36 11.31
C ASN A 198 10.72 -15.13 10.70
N ALA A 199 9.97 -14.40 11.55
CA ALA A 199 9.20 -13.23 11.13
C ALA A 199 10.05 -12.18 10.42
N PHE A 200 11.31 -12.03 10.79
CA PHE A 200 12.20 -11.10 10.12
C PHE A 200 12.40 -11.46 8.64
N GLY A 201 12.62 -12.75 8.34
CA GLY A 201 12.79 -13.24 6.98
C GLY A 201 11.55 -12.97 6.12
N TRP A 202 10.41 -13.53 6.48
CA TRP A 202 9.23 -13.44 5.62
C TRP A 202 8.59 -12.04 5.54
N ARG A 203 8.78 -11.15 6.56
CA ARG A 203 8.25 -9.78 6.57
C ARG A 203 9.18 -8.73 5.95
N PHE A 204 10.46 -9.06 5.75
CA PHE A 204 11.47 -8.10 5.32
C PHE A 204 11.10 -7.35 4.03
N PHE A 205 10.75 -8.07 2.98
CA PHE A 205 10.41 -7.42 1.71
C PHE A 205 9.10 -6.63 1.78
N SER A 206 8.15 -7.00 2.63
CA SER A 206 6.93 -6.19 2.85
C SER A 206 7.29 -4.79 3.35
N ILE A 207 8.22 -4.68 4.29
CA ILE A 207 8.72 -3.40 4.83
C ILE A 207 9.43 -2.58 3.74
N ILE A 208 10.26 -3.22 2.93
CA ILE A 208 10.96 -2.57 1.81
C ILE A 208 9.95 -2.01 0.81
N PHE A 209 8.98 -2.82 0.39
CA PHE A 209 7.96 -2.40 -0.57
C PHE A 209 7.04 -1.32 0.01
N GLY A 210 6.63 -1.42 1.27
CA GLY A 210 5.87 -0.37 1.94
C GLY A 210 6.62 0.97 1.97
N THR A 211 7.92 0.92 2.29
CA THR A 211 8.80 2.10 2.26
C THR A 211 8.91 2.70 0.85
N ILE A 212 9.11 1.85 -0.17
CA ILE A 212 9.13 2.28 -1.57
C ILE A 212 7.76 2.88 -1.95
N GLY A 213 6.66 2.30 -1.48
CA GLY A 213 5.30 2.81 -1.71
C GLY A 213 5.11 4.25 -1.21
N ILE A 214 5.58 4.56 0.00
CA ILE A 214 5.56 5.92 0.56
C ILE A 214 6.38 6.89 -0.32
N ILE A 215 7.56 6.48 -0.76
CA ILE A 215 8.44 7.29 -1.61
C ILE A 215 7.79 7.54 -2.98
N LEU A 216 7.22 6.51 -3.61
CA LEU A 216 6.50 6.63 -4.88
C LEU A 216 5.30 7.56 -4.75
N PHE A 217 4.55 7.44 -3.66
CA PHE A 217 3.39 8.30 -3.38
C PHE A 217 3.78 9.77 -3.25
N TYR A 218 4.89 10.06 -2.54
CA TYR A 218 5.46 11.42 -2.50
C TYR A 218 5.76 11.94 -3.91
N PHE A 219 6.41 11.14 -4.76
CA PHE A 219 6.74 11.55 -6.12
C PHE A 219 5.49 11.72 -7.01
N ILE A 220 4.45 10.93 -6.82
CA ILE A 220 3.15 11.14 -7.48
C ILE A 220 2.60 12.52 -7.12
N CYS A 221 2.58 12.89 -5.83
CA CYS A 221 2.14 14.20 -5.39
C CYS A 221 2.96 15.34 -6.00
N ARG A 222 4.30 15.18 -6.08
CA ARG A 222 5.18 16.16 -6.74
C ARG A 222 4.91 16.23 -8.25
N LYS A 223 4.62 15.11 -8.90
CA LYS A 223 4.31 15.05 -10.33
C LYS A 223 2.96 15.69 -10.65
N LEU A 224 2.00 15.61 -9.75
CA LEU A 224 0.74 16.34 -9.80
C LEU A 224 0.89 17.85 -9.54
N LYS A 225 2.14 18.34 -9.40
CA LYS A 225 2.50 19.75 -9.20
C LYS A 225 1.96 20.36 -7.90
N PHE A 226 1.76 19.55 -6.89
CA PHE A 226 1.38 20.05 -5.57
C PHE A 226 2.51 20.84 -4.92
N SER A 227 2.11 21.83 -4.12
CA SER A 227 3.02 22.53 -3.23
C SER A 227 3.69 21.54 -2.28
N TRP A 228 4.83 21.91 -1.74
CA TRP A 228 5.50 21.08 -0.73
C TRP A 228 4.56 20.76 0.46
N LYS A 229 3.82 21.74 0.94
CA LYS A 229 2.88 21.56 2.05
C LYS A 229 1.83 20.50 1.75
N THR A 230 1.17 20.59 0.59
CA THR A 230 0.15 19.64 0.15
C THR A 230 0.76 18.23 0.01
N THR A 231 1.98 18.16 -0.57
CA THR A 231 2.71 16.89 -0.73
C THR A 231 3.01 16.27 0.63
N MET A 232 3.54 17.05 1.59
CA MET A 232 3.84 16.54 2.93
C MET A 232 2.59 16.11 3.70
N LEU A 233 1.50 16.88 3.62
CA LEU A 233 0.22 16.49 4.22
C LEU A 233 -0.29 15.16 3.66
N ALA A 234 -0.28 15.02 2.33
CA ALA A 234 -0.70 13.77 1.69
C ALA A 234 0.18 12.59 2.11
N THR A 235 1.51 12.77 2.07
CA THR A 235 2.47 11.73 2.43
C THR A 235 2.36 11.35 3.90
N PHE A 236 2.16 12.32 4.80
CA PHE A 236 1.92 12.08 6.22
C PHE A 236 0.64 11.24 6.43
N LEU A 237 -0.48 11.63 5.81
CA LEU A 237 -1.75 10.91 5.94
C LEU A 237 -1.63 9.47 5.43
N PHE A 238 -0.92 9.26 4.31
CA PHE A 238 -0.75 7.92 3.75
C PHE A 238 0.23 7.05 4.54
N ALA A 239 1.35 7.61 4.99
CA ALA A 239 2.39 6.87 5.70
C ALA A 239 1.98 6.46 7.12
N PHE A 240 1.11 7.25 7.78
CA PHE A 240 0.59 6.97 9.12
C PHE A 240 -0.86 6.50 9.11
N GLU A 241 -1.33 5.97 7.97
CA GLU A 241 -2.61 5.30 7.85
C GLU A 241 -2.46 3.85 8.34
N ASP A 242 -3.35 3.42 9.24
CA ASP A 242 -3.22 2.15 9.98
C ASP A 242 -3.14 0.93 9.05
N MET A 243 -4.11 0.78 8.13
CA MET A 243 -4.15 -0.37 7.22
C MET A 243 -2.94 -0.40 6.27
N THR A 244 -2.48 0.76 5.78
CA THR A 244 -1.29 0.89 4.94
C THR A 244 -0.04 0.42 5.68
N PHE A 245 0.11 0.85 6.93
CA PHE A 245 1.24 0.47 7.76
C PHE A 245 1.22 -1.03 8.09
N LEU A 246 0.07 -1.56 8.51
CA LEU A 246 -0.05 -2.97 8.88
C LEU A 246 0.22 -3.92 7.71
N HIS A 247 -0.36 -3.65 6.53
CA HIS A 247 -0.09 -4.45 5.34
C HIS A 247 1.36 -4.33 4.86
N SER A 248 2.07 -3.30 5.26
CA SER A 248 3.50 -3.15 5.03
C SER A 248 4.37 -3.83 6.09
N SER A 249 3.79 -4.20 7.24
CA SER A 249 4.49 -4.87 8.34
C SER A 249 4.41 -6.40 8.27
N LEU A 250 3.44 -6.94 7.55
CA LEU A 250 3.13 -8.37 7.47
C LEU A 250 3.45 -8.93 6.07
N ALA A 251 3.70 -10.23 5.98
CA ALA A 251 3.91 -10.92 4.71
C ALA A 251 2.60 -11.12 3.95
N LEU A 252 2.00 -10.01 3.52
CA LEU A 252 0.74 -9.96 2.77
C LEU A 252 1.00 -9.54 1.32
N LEU A 253 0.16 -10.01 0.39
CA LEU A 253 0.35 -9.73 -1.04
C LEU A 253 0.03 -8.27 -1.42
N ASP A 254 -0.76 -7.58 -0.59
CA ASP A 254 -1.34 -6.27 -0.89
C ASP A 254 -0.29 -5.16 -0.97
N VAL A 255 0.73 -5.16 -0.12
CA VAL A 255 1.77 -4.14 -0.12
C VAL A 255 2.57 -4.13 -1.43
N TYR A 256 2.93 -5.31 -1.94
CA TYR A 256 3.65 -5.46 -3.21
C TYR A 256 2.80 -4.95 -4.37
N MET A 257 1.53 -5.38 -4.40
CA MET A 257 0.56 -4.96 -5.40
C MET A 257 0.39 -3.43 -5.42
N VAL A 258 0.13 -2.80 -4.26
CA VAL A 258 -0.07 -1.35 -4.16
C VAL A 258 1.20 -0.59 -4.56
N THR A 259 2.38 -1.09 -4.21
CA THR A 259 3.65 -0.45 -4.58
C THR A 259 3.85 -0.45 -6.09
N PHE A 260 3.63 -1.57 -6.78
CA PHE A 260 3.67 -1.61 -8.24
C PHE A 260 2.55 -0.79 -8.89
N MET A 261 1.36 -0.74 -8.29
CA MET A 261 0.27 0.12 -8.72
C MET A 261 0.65 1.61 -8.67
N LEU A 262 1.28 2.06 -7.59
CA LEU A 262 1.79 3.43 -7.46
C LEU A 262 2.92 3.71 -8.45
N ALA A 263 3.83 2.76 -8.66
CA ALA A 263 4.88 2.87 -9.67
C ALA A 263 4.31 2.99 -11.08
N ALA A 264 3.27 2.21 -11.41
CA ALA A 264 2.57 2.27 -12.69
C ALA A 264 1.92 3.64 -12.91
N LEU A 265 1.25 4.18 -11.89
CA LEU A 265 0.65 5.50 -11.97
C LEU A 265 1.72 6.61 -12.12
N LEU A 266 2.83 6.52 -11.39
CA LEU A 266 3.93 7.48 -11.54
C LEU A 266 4.52 7.43 -12.95
N ALA A 267 4.76 6.24 -13.50
CA ALA A 267 5.24 6.06 -14.88
C ALA A 267 4.24 6.63 -15.90
N TYR A 268 2.95 6.43 -15.69
CA TYR A 268 1.90 7.04 -16.51
C TYR A 268 1.94 8.57 -16.46
N LEU A 269 2.07 9.15 -15.27
CA LEU A 269 2.17 10.60 -15.09
C LEU A 269 3.44 11.18 -15.73
N ASP A 270 4.51 10.38 -15.81
CA ASP A 270 5.76 10.68 -16.51
C ASP A 270 5.70 10.44 -18.02
N GLU A 271 4.54 10.05 -18.58
CA GLU A 271 4.34 9.70 -19.99
C GLU A 271 5.20 8.51 -20.46
N LYS A 272 5.69 7.71 -19.52
CA LYS A 272 6.42 6.47 -19.77
C LYS A 272 5.42 5.31 -19.89
N TYR A 273 4.52 5.38 -20.86
CA TYR A 273 3.35 4.49 -20.95
C TYR A 273 3.72 3.00 -21.00
N ILE A 274 4.78 2.63 -21.74
CA ILE A 274 5.21 1.23 -21.81
C ILE A 274 5.60 0.70 -20.43
N TRP A 275 6.39 1.47 -19.66
CA TRP A 275 6.74 1.10 -18.29
C TRP A 275 5.51 1.04 -17.39
N SER A 276 4.55 1.96 -17.56
CA SER A 276 3.28 1.90 -16.86
C SER A 276 2.56 0.58 -17.12
N GLY A 277 2.50 0.11 -18.38
CA GLY A 277 1.90 -1.17 -18.72
C GLY A 277 2.59 -2.37 -18.05
N ILE A 278 3.92 -2.42 -18.08
CA ILE A 278 4.71 -3.48 -17.41
C ILE A 278 4.45 -3.46 -15.90
N LEU A 279 4.45 -2.28 -15.28
CA LEU A 279 4.23 -2.13 -13.82
C LEU A 279 2.80 -2.49 -13.39
N VAL A 280 1.78 -2.27 -14.27
CA VAL A 280 0.44 -2.79 -14.04
C VAL A 280 0.44 -4.33 -14.06
N ALA A 281 1.15 -4.94 -14.99
CA ALA A 281 1.28 -6.41 -15.03
C ALA A 281 1.94 -6.94 -13.76
N LEU A 282 3.04 -6.33 -13.29
CA LEU A 282 3.69 -6.70 -12.03
C LEU A 282 2.78 -6.51 -10.81
N SER A 283 1.96 -5.46 -10.80
CA SER A 283 0.94 -5.26 -9.76
C SER A 283 -0.09 -6.40 -9.76
N ALA A 284 -0.58 -6.79 -10.95
CA ALA A 284 -1.51 -7.88 -11.10
C ALA A 284 -0.88 -9.24 -10.75
N GLU A 285 0.42 -9.45 -11.02
CA GLU A 285 1.19 -10.64 -10.63
C GLU A 285 1.41 -10.76 -9.11
N CYS A 286 1.27 -9.68 -8.36
CA CYS A 286 1.22 -9.76 -6.90
C CYS A 286 -0.18 -10.13 -6.40
N LYS A 287 -1.21 -9.50 -6.96
CA LYS A 287 -2.63 -9.77 -6.66
C LYS A 287 -3.50 -9.21 -7.80
N LEU A 288 -4.40 -10.01 -8.34
CA LEU A 288 -5.18 -9.65 -9.55
C LEU A 288 -5.87 -8.28 -9.47
N ILE A 289 -6.30 -7.86 -8.29
CA ILE A 289 -6.97 -6.56 -8.11
C ILE A 289 -6.06 -5.37 -8.44
N GLY A 290 -4.75 -5.56 -8.50
CA GLY A 290 -3.79 -4.54 -8.93
C GLY A 290 -4.02 -4.04 -10.36
N VAL A 291 -4.69 -4.83 -11.21
CA VAL A 291 -5.06 -4.40 -12.57
C VAL A 291 -6.06 -3.24 -12.59
N LEU A 292 -6.83 -3.03 -11.52
CA LEU A 292 -7.89 -2.02 -11.48
C LEU A 292 -7.41 -0.61 -11.75
N ILE A 293 -6.15 -0.30 -11.44
CA ILE A 293 -5.57 1.02 -11.72
C ILE A 293 -5.54 1.36 -13.22
N ILE A 294 -5.52 0.35 -14.10
CA ILE A 294 -5.53 0.56 -15.55
C ILE A 294 -6.81 1.26 -16.01
N ILE A 295 -7.93 1.00 -15.31
CA ILE A 295 -9.23 1.63 -15.58
C ILE A 295 -9.13 3.14 -15.30
N ALA A 296 -8.56 3.52 -14.16
CA ALA A 296 -8.35 4.93 -13.82
C ALA A 296 -7.42 5.63 -14.82
N ILE A 297 -6.32 4.98 -15.18
CA ILE A 297 -5.34 5.47 -16.17
C ILE A 297 -6.00 5.64 -17.53
N LEU A 298 -6.74 4.64 -18.00
CA LEU A 298 -7.42 4.64 -19.30
C LEU A 298 -8.42 5.81 -19.41
N PHE A 299 -9.34 5.93 -18.44
CA PHE A 299 -10.34 6.99 -18.47
C PHE A 299 -9.71 8.38 -18.27
N HIS A 300 -8.69 8.50 -17.40
CA HIS A 300 -7.97 9.76 -17.27
C HIS A 300 -7.26 10.16 -18.56
N TRP A 301 -6.66 9.19 -19.26
CA TRP A 301 -6.02 9.45 -20.55
C TRP A 301 -7.05 9.88 -21.60
N ILE A 302 -8.17 9.17 -21.73
CA ILE A 302 -9.27 9.49 -22.69
C ILE A 302 -9.83 10.90 -22.45
N ILE A 303 -10.02 11.30 -21.19
CA ILE A 303 -10.70 12.56 -20.86
C ILE A 303 -9.72 13.75 -20.91
N TYR A 304 -8.50 13.60 -20.39
CA TYR A 304 -7.63 14.73 -20.08
C TYR A 304 -6.33 14.81 -20.88
N ARG A 305 -5.89 13.73 -21.56
CA ARG A 305 -4.58 13.70 -22.23
C ARG A 305 -4.70 13.48 -23.73
N ARG A 306 -5.00 12.29 -24.16
CA ARG A 306 -5.10 11.84 -25.58
C ARG A 306 -3.80 12.01 -26.37
N ASP A 307 -2.71 12.34 -25.71
CA ASP A 307 -1.38 12.45 -26.32
C ASP A 307 -0.78 11.06 -26.58
N LYS A 308 0.17 10.98 -27.52
CA LYS A 308 0.93 9.75 -27.81
C LYS A 308 0.04 8.49 -27.90
N TRP A 309 -1.12 8.61 -28.53
CA TRP A 309 -2.15 7.57 -28.52
C TRP A 309 -1.65 6.17 -28.95
N LYS A 310 -0.75 6.11 -29.95
CA LYS A 310 -0.16 4.83 -30.39
C LYS A 310 0.64 4.17 -29.27
N THR A 311 1.50 4.92 -28.61
CA THR A 311 2.30 4.43 -27.48
C THR A 311 1.41 4.03 -26.30
N PHE A 312 0.32 4.78 -26.08
CA PHE A 312 -0.64 4.44 -25.02
C PHE A 312 -1.38 3.12 -25.32
N VAL A 313 -1.90 2.95 -26.53
CA VAL A 313 -2.57 1.70 -26.93
C VAL A 313 -1.58 0.52 -26.86
N VAL A 314 -0.35 0.70 -27.37
CA VAL A 314 0.70 -0.32 -27.23
C VAL A 314 0.95 -0.66 -25.75
N SER A 315 0.91 0.30 -24.84
CA SER A 315 1.11 0.03 -23.41
C SER A 315 0.02 -0.85 -22.80
N LEU A 316 -1.22 -0.76 -23.28
CA LEU A 316 -2.31 -1.65 -22.84
C LEU A 316 -2.05 -3.10 -23.33
N VAL A 317 -1.59 -3.25 -24.56
CA VAL A 317 -1.18 -4.56 -25.10
C VAL A 317 0.02 -5.10 -24.32
N VAL A 318 1.02 -4.25 -24.04
CA VAL A 318 2.20 -4.62 -23.24
C VAL A 318 1.79 -5.06 -21.85
N ALA A 319 0.82 -4.39 -21.20
CA ALA A 319 0.33 -4.82 -19.89
C ALA A 319 -0.24 -6.24 -19.93
N ALA A 320 -1.12 -6.53 -20.91
CA ALA A 320 -1.71 -7.86 -21.07
C ALA A 320 -0.67 -8.94 -21.42
N VAL A 321 0.22 -8.65 -22.38
CA VAL A 321 1.28 -9.60 -22.78
C VAL A 321 2.27 -9.82 -21.63
N SER A 322 2.69 -8.76 -20.94
CA SER A 322 3.60 -8.89 -19.80
C SER A 322 2.99 -9.73 -18.68
N PHE A 323 1.70 -9.56 -18.38
CA PHE A 323 1.02 -10.41 -17.38
C PHE A 323 1.09 -11.89 -17.79
N VAL A 324 0.73 -12.22 -19.04
CA VAL A 324 0.76 -13.61 -19.51
C VAL A 324 2.18 -14.19 -19.52
N VAL A 325 3.17 -13.40 -19.95
CA VAL A 325 4.58 -13.86 -19.96
C VAL A 325 5.11 -14.06 -18.54
N LEU A 326 4.82 -13.12 -17.64
CA LEU A 326 5.29 -13.18 -16.25
C LEU A 326 4.68 -14.34 -15.48
N ILE A 327 3.37 -14.59 -15.61
CA ILE A 327 2.73 -15.70 -14.91
C ILE A 327 3.30 -17.05 -15.40
N VAL A 328 3.51 -17.23 -16.69
CA VAL A 328 4.13 -18.43 -17.24
C VAL A 328 5.58 -18.58 -16.76
N PHE A 329 6.33 -17.48 -16.73
CA PHE A 329 7.71 -17.48 -16.25
C PHE A 329 7.81 -17.84 -14.75
N PHE A 330 7.00 -17.24 -13.90
CA PHE A 330 7.03 -17.51 -12.47
C PHE A 330 6.46 -18.90 -12.13
N ASP A 331 5.40 -19.34 -12.79
CA ASP A 331 4.88 -20.70 -12.62
C ASP A 331 5.90 -21.75 -13.07
N PHE A 332 6.63 -21.51 -14.17
CA PHE A 332 7.74 -22.38 -14.59
C PHE A 332 8.86 -22.42 -13.52
N PHE A 333 9.19 -21.28 -12.94
CA PHE A 333 10.20 -21.23 -11.88
C PHE A 333 9.80 -22.03 -10.63
N ILE A 334 8.50 -22.03 -10.30
CA ILE A 334 7.96 -22.75 -9.13
C ILE A 334 7.77 -24.24 -9.43
N LYS A 335 7.19 -24.59 -10.57
CA LYS A 335 6.68 -25.93 -10.89
C LYS A 335 7.62 -26.75 -11.75
N GLY A 336 8.64 -26.12 -12.37
CA GLY A 336 9.54 -26.76 -13.32
C GLY A 336 8.91 -27.16 -14.67
N ASN A 337 7.64 -26.79 -14.92
CA ASN A 337 6.93 -27.08 -16.16
C ASN A 337 6.16 -25.86 -16.64
N ILE A 338 5.84 -25.81 -17.95
CA ILE A 338 5.05 -24.73 -18.55
C ILE A 338 3.58 -25.17 -18.55
N GLU A 339 2.77 -24.49 -17.77
CA GLU A 339 1.33 -24.64 -17.77
C GLU A 339 0.70 -23.79 -18.89
N ASN A 340 -0.42 -24.26 -19.46
CA ASN A 340 -1.14 -23.45 -20.44
C ASN A 340 -1.67 -22.16 -19.78
N PRO A 341 -1.27 -20.97 -20.26
CA PRO A 341 -1.64 -19.71 -19.63
C PRO A 341 -3.14 -19.45 -19.59
N ILE A 342 -3.90 -19.93 -20.59
CA ILE A 342 -5.36 -19.79 -20.61
C ILE A 342 -5.99 -20.61 -19.49
N THR A 343 -5.55 -21.84 -19.30
CA THR A 343 -6.00 -22.71 -18.20
C THR A 343 -5.67 -22.08 -16.85
N ARG A 344 -4.44 -21.57 -16.71
CA ARG A 344 -3.98 -20.93 -15.49
C ARG A 344 -4.80 -19.66 -15.14
N ILE A 345 -5.03 -18.78 -16.12
CA ILE A 345 -5.83 -17.56 -15.93
C ILE A 345 -7.28 -17.91 -15.61
N ASN A 346 -7.86 -18.91 -16.28
CA ASN A 346 -9.21 -19.38 -15.97
C ASN A 346 -9.31 -19.95 -14.54
N ALA A 347 -8.30 -20.69 -14.07
CA ALA A 347 -8.23 -21.16 -12.70
C ALA A 347 -8.17 -20.02 -11.68
N LEU A 348 -7.35 -19.00 -11.93
CA LEU A 348 -7.28 -17.78 -11.11
C LEU A 348 -8.63 -17.06 -11.01
N LEU A 349 -9.31 -16.89 -12.14
CA LEU A 349 -10.61 -16.21 -12.19
C LEU A 349 -11.73 -17.03 -11.52
N SER A 350 -11.77 -18.32 -11.76
CA SER A 350 -12.80 -19.22 -11.18
C SER A 350 -12.64 -19.36 -9.67
N SER A 351 -11.41 -19.55 -9.17
CA SER A 351 -11.13 -19.61 -7.73
C SER A 351 -11.49 -18.30 -7.05
N THR A 352 -11.18 -17.18 -7.72
CA THR A 352 -11.56 -15.85 -7.25
C THR A 352 -13.08 -15.68 -7.18
N ALA A 353 -13.85 -16.25 -8.11
CA ALA A 353 -15.32 -16.18 -8.16
C ALA A 353 -16.02 -17.15 -7.19
N ALA A 354 -15.35 -18.22 -6.78
CA ALA A 354 -15.92 -19.25 -5.91
C ALA A 354 -16.21 -18.77 -4.49
N ASN A 355 -15.49 -17.75 -4.00
CA ASN A 355 -15.67 -17.21 -2.65
C ASN A 355 -16.92 -16.33 -2.58
N GLN A 356 -18.05 -16.90 -2.23
CA GLN A 356 -19.33 -16.19 -2.08
C GLN A 356 -19.72 -16.01 -0.61
N PHE A 357 -20.53 -14.97 -0.30
CA PHE A 357 -21.16 -14.81 0.99
C PHE A 357 -22.19 -15.93 1.22
N THR A 358 -21.71 -17.05 1.70
CA THR A 358 -22.54 -18.15 2.18
C THR A 358 -22.64 -18.08 3.70
N VAL A 359 -23.67 -18.69 4.26
CA VAL A 359 -23.79 -18.82 5.73
C VAL A 359 -23.01 -20.06 6.15
N PRO A 360 -22.18 -19.99 7.22
CA PRO A 360 -21.93 -18.87 8.11
C PRO A 360 -20.97 -17.82 7.51
N LYS A 361 -21.20 -16.55 7.79
CA LYS A 361 -20.32 -15.45 7.39
C LYS A 361 -18.95 -15.61 8.06
N LEU A 362 -17.87 -15.42 7.29
CA LEU A 362 -16.58 -15.13 7.90
C LEU A 362 -16.74 -13.83 8.69
N SER A 363 -16.41 -13.83 9.97
CA SER A 363 -16.63 -12.71 10.91
C SER A 363 -15.97 -11.40 10.47
N ILE A 364 -14.94 -11.50 9.62
CA ILE A 364 -14.11 -10.40 9.09
C ILE A 364 -14.54 -9.89 7.71
N SER A 365 -15.46 -10.61 7.03
CA SER A 365 -15.94 -10.17 5.72
C SER A 365 -16.94 -9.03 5.84
N SER A 366 -16.88 -8.07 4.93
CA SER A 366 -17.74 -6.91 4.94
C SER A 366 -18.12 -6.46 3.54
N ARG A 367 -19.31 -5.92 3.37
CA ARG A 367 -19.80 -5.41 2.09
C ARG A 367 -19.14 -4.07 1.74
N PRO A 368 -18.89 -3.76 0.45
CA PRO A 368 -18.16 -2.55 0.08
C PRO A 368 -18.82 -1.24 0.55
N TRP A 369 -20.14 -1.16 0.55
CA TRP A 369 -20.85 0.08 0.94
C TRP A 369 -20.69 0.46 2.40
N VAL A 370 -20.25 -0.46 3.27
CA VAL A 370 -20.02 -0.16 4.69
C VAL A 370 -18.61 0.40 4.97
N TRP A 371 -17.69 0.41 3.98
CA TRP A 371 -16.30 0.86 4.19
C TRP A 371 -16.16 2.39 4.22
N ILE A 372 -17.08 3.13 3.57
CA ILE A 372 -16.93 4.58 3.35
C ILE A 372 -17.58 5.46 4.42
N TYR A 373 -18.24 4.89 5.39
CA TYR A 373 -18.77 5.63 6.52
C TYR A 373 -18.47 4.90 7.84
N PRO A 374 -18.17 5.63 8.92
CA PRO A 374 -17.88 5.01 10.19
C PRO A 374 -19.15 4.34 10.72
N GLN A 375 -19.07 3.06 10.97
CA GLN A 375 -20.10 2.33 11.70
C GLN A 375 -19.76 2.44 13.19
N TRP A 376 -20.37 3.39 13.87
CA TRP A 376 -20.22 3.58 15.32
C TRP A 376 -20.72 2.40 16.14
N VAL A 377 -21.56 1.56 15.55
CA VAL A 377 -22.05 0.33 16.15
C VAL A 377 -22.23 -0.69 15.04
N ASN A 378 -21.39 -1.70 15.00
CA ASN A 378 -21.72 -2.91 14.28
C ASN A 378 -22.62 -3.75 15.20
N PRO A 379 -23.93 -3.86 14.95
CA PRO A 379 -24.83 -4.58 15.83
C PRO A 379 -24.52 -6.08 15.94
N VAL A 380 -23.69 -6.62 15.02
CA VAL A 380 -23.29 -8.03 14.99
C VAL A 380 -22.02 -8.27 15.80
N GLN A 381 -21.14 -7.27 15.95
CA GLN A 381 -19.82 -7.45 16.56
C GLN A 381 -19.54 -6.54 17.76
N ASN A 382 -20.49 -5.68 18.16
CA ASN A 382 -20.28 -4.65 19.21
C ASN A 382 -18.99 -3.81 19.05
N SER A 383 -18.44 -3.79 17.82
CA SER A 383 -17.22 -3.05 17.49
C SER A 383 -17.57 -1.76 16.77
N PRO A 384 -16.99 -0.61 17.16
CA PRO A 384 -17.21 0.67 16.50
C PRO A 384 -16.54 0.76 15.12
N PHE A 385 -15.75 -0.25 14.72
CA PHE A 385 -15.00 -0.25 13.46
C PHE A 385 -15.20 -1.56 12.71
N ILE A 386 -15.20 -1.47 11.37
CA ILE A 386 -15.01 -2.64 10.53
C ILE A 386 -13.51 -2.89 10.50
N ALA A 387 -13.06 -3.80 11.34
CA ALA A 387 -11.67 -4.20 11.40
C ALA A 387 -11.49 -5.57 10.77
N TYR A 388 -10.32 -5.77 10.21
CA TYR A 388 -9.81 -7.07 9.81
C TYR A 388 -8.71 -7.45 10.79
N SER A 389 -9.03 -8.26 11.81
CA SER A 389 -8.06 -8.68 12.81
C SER A 389 -8.40 -10.02 13.42
N TYR A 390 -7.37 -10.82 13.67
CA TYR A 390 -7.42 -12.05 14.47
C TYR A 390 -6.58 -11.97 15.74
N ASP A 391 -5.65 -11.04 15.79
CA ASP A 391 -4.74 -10.87 16.92
C ASP A 391 -4.95 -9.49 17.51
N PRO A 392 -5.10 -9.33 18.84
CA PRO A 392 -5.26 -8.02 19.48
C PRO A 392 -4.09 -7.06 19.23
N GLN A 393 -2.94 -7.57 18.76
CA GLN A 393 -1.80 -6.74 18.38
C GLN A 393 -1.92 -6.16 16.97
N TYR A 394 -2.68 -6.82 16.08
CA TYR A 394 -2.85 -6.43 14.68
C TYR A 394 -4.32 -6.20 14.36
N ILE A 395 -4.75 -4.95 14.48
CA ILE A 395 -6.12 -4.52 14.15
C ILE A 395 -6.03 -3.65 12.91
N SER A 396 -6.40 -4.19 11.74
CA SER A 396 -6.38 -3.43 10.48
C SER A 396 -7.74 -2.84 10.16
N PHE A 397 -7.77 -1.53 10.00
CA PHE A 397 -8.97 -0.77 9.63
C PHE A 397 -8.59 0.50 8.86
N ILE A 398 -9.52 1.08 8.12
CA ILE A 398 -9.31 2.42 7.54
C ILE A 398 -9.25 3.41 8.70
N SER A 399 -8.11 4.09 8.88
CA SER A 399 -7.96 5.08 9.96
C SER A 399 -9.17 6.00 10.03
N SER A 400 -9.84 6.09 11.20
CA SER A 400 -11.13 6.78 11.34
C SER A 400 -11.10 8.23 10.88
N THR A 401 -9.96 8.91 10.99
CA THR A 401 -9.73 10.26 10.47
C THR A 401 -9.81 10.32 8.94
N ILE A 402 -9.34 9.28 8.24
CA ILE A 402 -9.48 9.16 6.78
C ILE A 402 -10.90 8.77 6.42
N GLN A 403 -11.46 7.76 7.10
CA GLN A 403 -12.79 7.24 6.82
C GLN A 403 -13.89 8.31 6.93
N LEU A 404 -13.86 9.14 7.98
CA LEU A 404 -14.79 10.27 8.18
C LEU A 404 -14.75 11.29 7.04
N LEU A 405 -13.61 11.44 6.37
CA LEU A 405 -13.43 12.43 5.32
C LEU A 405 -13.57 11.85 3.90
N ILE A 406 -13.84 10.56 3.71
CA ILE A 406 -14.02 9.97 2.37
C ILE A 406 -15.13 10.71 1.61
N ILE A 407 -16.34 10.73 2.16
CA ILE A 407 -17.52 11.35 1.50
C ILE A 407 -17.32 12.85 1.28
N PRO A 408 -16.92 13.65 2.29
CA PRO A 408 -16.62 15.07 2.08
C PRO A 408 -15.55 15.30 1.02
N THR A 409 -14.49 14.46 1.00
CA THR A 409 -13.41 14.56 0.01
C THR A 409 -13.91 14.30 -1.39
N ILE A 410 -14.71 13.27 -1.60
CA ILE A 410 -15.29 12.98 -2.93
C ILE A 410 -16.19 14.12 -3.40
N GLY A 411 -17.05 14.66 -2.52
CA GLY A 411 -17.88 15.83 -2.83
C GLY A 411 -17.03 17.05 -3.21
N TYR A 412 -15.95 17.29 -2.47
CA TYR A 412 -14.99 18.36 -2.78
C TYR A 412 -14.25 18.12 -4.11
N MET A 413 -13.83 16.89 -4.40
CA MET A 413 -13.20 16.56 -5.68
C MET A 413 -14.15 16.73 -6.86
N ILE A 414 -15.42 16.35 -6.73
CA ILE A 414 -16.45 16.60 -7.74
C ILE A 414 -16.56 18.11 -8.00
N TYR A 415 -16.67 18.91 -6.95
CA TYR A 415 -16.68 20.38 -7.08
C TYR A 415 -15.42 20.89 -7.81
N LYS A 416 -14.24 20.39 -7.50
CA LYS A 416 -12.98 20.77 -8.18
C LYS A 416 -12.96 20.37 -9.66
N VAL A 417 -13.56 19.23 -10.01
CA VAL A 417 -13.74 18.81 -11.40
C VAL A 417 -14.61 19.82 -12.17
N THR A 418 -15.73 20.30 -11.59
CA THR A 418 -16.56 21.34 -12.23
C THR A 418 -15.81 22.65 -12.42
N LYS A 419 -14.72 22.88 -11.67
CA LYS A 419 -13.80 24.02 -11.83
C LYS A 419 -12.61 23.71 -12.76
N GLY A 420 -12.65 22.59 -13.48
CA GLY A 420 -11.62 22.22 -14.47
C GLY A 420 -10.36 21.56 -13.92
N SER A 421 -10.35 21.10 -12.66
CA SER A 421 -9.18 20.43 -12.07
C SER A 421 -8.98 19.03 -12.64
N LYS A 422 -7.96 18.82 -13.47
CA LYS A 422 -7.58 17.52 -14.01
C LYS A 422 -7.09 16.56 -12.90
N THR A 423 -6.42 17.08 -11.89
CA THR A 423 -5.98 16.29 -10.73
C THR A 423 -7.14 15.75 -9.93
N ALA A 424 -8.17 16.57 -9.67
CA ALA A 424 -9.38 16.09 -9.02
C ALA A 424 -10.11 15.03 -9.87
N GLY A 425 -10.08 15.18 -11.21
CA GLY A 425 -10.56 14.17 -12.14
C GLY A 425 -9.83 12.83 -12.01
N LEU A 426 -8.51 12.85 -11.88
CA LEU A 426 -7.73 11.63 -11.63
C LEU A 426 -8.13 10.95 -10.31
N ILE A 427 -8.29 11.73 -9.24
CA ILE A 427 -8.68 11.19 -7.92
C ILE A 427 -10.06 10.52 -7.98
N ILE A 428 -11.04 11.18 -8.64
CA ILE A 428 -12.37 10.59 -8.83
C ILE A 428 -12.29 9.30 -9.64
N LEU A 429 -11.56 9.29 -10.76
CA LEU A 429 -11.42 8.10 -11.60
C LEU A 429 -10.71 6.97 -10.86
N TRP A 430 -9.72 7.29 -10.03
CA TRP A 430 -9.05 6.32 -9.18
C TRP A 430 -10.03 5.73 -8.15
N PHE A 431 -10.78 6.57 -7.45
CA PHE A 431 -11.82 6.13 -6.52
C PHE A 431 -12.88 5.24 -7.19
N LEU A 432 -13.35 5.62 -8.38
CA LEU A 432 -14.33 4.83 -9.13
C LEU A 432 -13.76 3.46 -9.53
N ALA A 433 -12.53 3.43 -10.02
CA ALA A 433 -11.88 2.22 -10.51
C ALA A 433 -11.52 1.23 -9.41
N THR A 434 -11.13 1.71 -8.22
CA THR A 434 -10.57 0.84 -7.18
C THR A 434 -11.51 0.58 -6.00
N TYR A 435 -12.54 1.42 -5.84
CA TYR A 435 -13.55 1.23 -4.80
C TYR A 435 -14.95 0.99 -5.37
N VAL A 436 -15.50 1.91 -6.19
CA VAL A 436 -16.92 1.83 -6.60
C VAL A 436 -17.20 0.57 -7.41
N ILE A 437 -16.20 0.06 -8.14
CA ILE A 437 -16.32 -1.18 -8.92
C ILE A 437 -16.69 -2.40 -8.05
N TRP A 438 -16.33 -2.39 -6.77
CA TRP A 438 -16.67 -3.49 -5.85
C TRP A 438 -18.16 -3.58 -5.57
N ILE A 439 -18.90 -2.46 -5.61
CA ILE A 439 -20.33 -2.44 -5.31
C ILE A 439 -21.13 -3.27 -6.33
N PRO A 440 -21.06 -3.00 -7.66
CA PRO A 440 -21.76 -3.84 -8.63
C PRO A 440 -21.21 -5.27 -8.68
N LEU A 441 -19.90 -5.47 -8.49
CA LEU A 441 -19.33 -6.82 -8.44
C LEU A 441 -19.89 -7.63 -7.29
N ASP A 442 -20.00 -7.04 -6.10
CA ASP A 442 -20.56 -7.70 -4.92
C ASP A 442 -22.06 -8.01 -5.10
N ILE A 443 -22.84 -7.06 -5.63
CA ILE A 443 -24.27 -7.24 -5.88
C ILE A 443 -24.53 -8.37 -6.89
N VAL A 444 -23.75 -8.43 -7.96
CA VAL A 444 -23.96 -9.40 -9.06
C VAL A 444 -23.42 -10.79 -8.70
N SER A 445 -22.23 -10.87 -8.11
CA SER A 445 -21.55 -12.15 -7.84
C SER A 445 -21.76 -12.69 -6.42
N ASN A 446 -22.33 -11.87 -5.52
CA ASN A 446 -22.41 -12.17 -4.07
C ASN A 446 -21.03 -12.57 -3.48
N ARG A 447 -19.96 -12.04 -4.04
CA ARG A 447 -18.60 -12.40 -3.67
C ARG A 447 -18.24 -11.85 -2.30
N VAL A 448 -17.52 -12.64 -1.50
CA VAL A 448 -16.91 -12.17 -0.25
C VAL A 448 -15.93 -11.05 -0.53
N THR A 449 -16.10 -9.95 0.18
CA THR A 449 -15.23 -8.78 0.12
C THR A 449 -14.71 -8.42 1.51
N PHE A 450 -13.59 -7.72 1.55
CA PHE A 450 -12.91 -7.35 2.79
C PHE A 450 -12.53 -5.88 2.76
N VAL A 451 -12.54 -5.23 3.92
CA VAL A 451 -12.21 -3.80 4.05
C VAL A 451 -10.83 -3.45 3.50
N PHE A 452 -9.87 -4.36 3.55
CA PHE A 452 -8.52 -4.11 3.05
C PHE A 452 -8.43 -3.98 1.52
N TYR A 453 -9.48 -4.32 0.75
CA TYR A 453 -9.53 -3.97 -0.68
C TYR A 453 -9.53 -2.45 -0.90
N PHE A 454 -9.94 -1.67 0.13
CA PHE A 454 -9.87 -0.23 0.10
C PHE A 454 -8.43 0.32 0.10
N LEU A 455 -7.43 -0.49 0.43
CA LEU A 455 -6.02 -0.10 0.42
C LEU A 455 -5.58 0.46 -0.95
N THR A 456 -6.12 -0.08 -2.04
CA THR A 456 -5.86 0.42 -3.40
C THR A 456 -6.42 1.83 -3.65
N THR A 457 -7.38 2.28 -2.84
CA THR A 457 -8.06 3.56 -2.93
C THR A 457 -7.49 4.61 -1.97
N THR A 458 -6.94 4.16 -0.85
CA THR A 458 -6.40 5.01 0.24
C THR A 458 -5.48 6.13 -0.27
N PRO A 459 -4.54 5.92 -1.21
CA PRO A 459 -3.69 6.99 -1.71
C PRO A 459 -4.49 8.12 -2.36
N ALA A 460 -5.53 7.81 -3.14
CA ALA A 460 -6.37 8.80 -3.79
C ALA A 460 -7.10 9.69 -2.77
N ILE A 461 -7.63 9.08 -1.72
CA ILE A 461 -8.33 9.80 -0.64
C ILE A 461 -7.36 10.69 0.14
N CYS A 462 -6.16 10.18 0.48
CA CYS A 462 -5.13 10.98 1.16
C CYS A 462 -4.74 12.23 0.35
N ILE A 463 -4.60 12.12 -0.98
CA ILE A 463 -4.37 13.27 -1.86
C ILE A 463 -5.53 14.26 -1.77
N GLY A 464 -6.77 13.77 -1.87
CA GLY A 464 -7.96 14.61 -1.83
C GLY A 464 -8.11 15.37 -0.51
N ILE A 465 -7.90 14.70 0.63
CA ILE A 465 -7.91 15.33 1.96
C ILE A 465 -6.81 16.40 2.05
N ALA A 466 -5.59 16.08 1.63
CA ALA A 466 -4.46 17.01 1.67
C ALA A 466 -4.70 18.25 0.80
N MET A 467 -5.35 18.10 -0.36
CA MET A 467 -5.76 19.23 -1.18
C MET A 467 -6.74 20.14 -0.43
N GLY A 468 -7.76 19.57 0.20
CA GLY A 468 -8.75 20.32 0.99
C GLY A 468 -8.11 21.03 2.18
N LEU A 469 -7.29 20.35 2.94
CA LEU A 469 -6.56 20.93 4.08
C LEU A 469 -5.60 22.05 3.65
N SER A 470 -4.87 21.86 2.55
CA SER A 470 -3.96 22.87 2.02
C SER A 470 -4.69 24.14 1.60
N GLU A 471 -5.83 24.02 0.88
CA GLU A 471 -6.64 25.17 0.50
C GLU A 471 -7.24 25.86 1.73
N ALA A 472 -7.68 25.11 2.73
CA ALA A 472 -8.17 25.68 3.99
C ALA A 472 -7.06 26.49 4.70
N LEU A 473 -5.84 25.95 4.77
CA LEU A 473 -4.69 26.64 5.35
C LEU A 473 -4.35 27.93 4.59
N ASP A 474 -4.38 27.91 3.26
CA ASP A 474 -4.12 29.08 2.42
C ASP A 474 -5.21 30.14 2.58
N PHE A 475 -6.47 29.72 2.69
CA PHE A 475 -7.61 30.62 2.99
C PHE A 475 -7.43 31.30 4.37
N LEU A 476 -7.09 30.52 5.39
CA LEU A 476 -6.86 31.04 6.75
C LEU A 476 -5.69 32.03 6.79
N LYS A 477 -4.62 31.72 6.06
CA LYS A 477 -3.44 32.61 5.93
C LYS A 477 -3.88 33.96 5.32
N LYS A 478 -4.56 33.95 4.17
CA LYS A 478 -5.06 35.17 3.52
C LYS A 478 -6.00 35.96 4.44
N ARG A 479 -6.89 35.28 5.16
CA ARG A 479 -7.81 35.91 6.11
C ARG A 479 -7.06 36.58 7.26
N ARG A 480 -6.02 35.94 7.81
CA ARG A 480 -5.15 36.50 8.83
C ARG A 480 -4.42 37.76 8.34
N GLU A 481 -3.87 37.71 7.14
CA GLU A 481 -3.20 38.84 6.50
C GLU A 481 -4.15 40.03 6.30
N LYS A 482 -5.36 39.77 5.79
CA LYS A 482 -6.40 40.82 5.59
C LYS A 482 -6.82 41.48 6.90
N LEU A 483 -6.88 40.72 8.01
CA LEU A 483 -7.28 41.24 9.33
C LEU A 483 -6.12 41.89 10.07
N ASN A 484 -4.89 41.77 9.56
CA ASN A 484 -3.63 42.17 10.20
C ASN A 484 -3.50 41.71 11.68
N ARG A 485 -4.22 40.64 12.05
CA ARG A 485 -4.22 40.02 13.37
C ARG A 485 -4.72 38.58 13.32
N LEU A 486 -4.33 37.79 14.31
CA LEU A 486 -4.88 36.47 14.53
C LEU A 486 -6.25 36.62 15.25
N SER A 487 -7.35 36.59 14.48
CA SER A 487 -8.68 36.57 15.10
C SER A 487 -8.97 35.22 15.75
N THR A 488 -9.80 35.17 16.78
CA THR A 488 -10.20 33.95 17.48
C THR A 488 -10.69 32.86 16.54
N GLY A 489 -11.52 33.21 15.54
CA GLY A 489 -12.01 32.23 14.56
C GLY A 489 -10.91 31.64 13.68
N VAL A 490 -9.90 32.42 13.29
CA VAL A 490 -8.75 31.92 12.52
C VAL A 490 -7.88 31.03 13.40
N ALA A 491 -7.66 31.40 14.68
CA ALA A 491 -6.90 30.58 15.63
C ALA A 491 -7.58 29.23 15.88
N ILE A 492 -8.89 29.22 16.10
CA ILE A 492 -9.68 27.99 16.29
C ILE A 492 -9.58 27.10 15.04
N SER A 493 -9.69 27.67 13.82
CA SER A 493 -9.61 26.88 12.60
C SER A 493 -8.21 26.24 12.40
N TYR A 494 -7.13 26.94 12.71
CA TYR A 494 -5.80 26.33 12.75
C TYR A 494 -5.71 25.21 13.81
N GLY A 495 -6.26 25.46 14.99
CA GLY A 495 -6.32 24.48 16.07
C GLY A 495 -7.06 23.19 15.67
N VAL A 496 -8.19 23.31 14.95
CA VAL A 496 -8.95 22.15 14.44
C VAL A 496 -8.11 21.33 13.45
N ILE A 497 -7.40 21.97 12.51
CA ILE A 497 -6.54 21.26 11.55
C ILE A 497 -5.39 20.55 12.28
N VAL A 498 -4.73 21.22 13.21
CA VAL A 498 -3.66 20.62 14.02
C VAL A 498 -4.19 19.45 14.84
N LEU A 499 -5.33 19.63 15.50
CA LEU A 499 -5.97 18.57 16.28
C LEU A 499 -6.32 17.35 15.42
N TYR A 500 -6.84 17.57 14.21
CA TYR A 500 -7.12 16.50 13.25
C TYR A 500 -5.84 15.67 12.93
N LEU A 501 -4.73 16.33 12.65
CA LEU A 501 -3.45 15.64 12.36
C LEU A 501 -2.89 14.94 13.59
N LEU A 502 -3.05 15.51 14.79
CA LEU A 502 -2.65 14.88 16.05
C LEU A 502 -3.51 13.65 16.36
N ILE A 503 -4.81 13.70 16.10
CA ILE A 503 -5.71 12.54 16.28
C ILE A 503 -5.32 11.44 15.27
N HIS A 504 -5.01 11.80 14.02
CA HIS A 504 -4.56 10.83 13.04
C HIS A 504 -3.28 10.10 13.49
N LEU A 505 -2.29 10.86 13.96
CA LEU A 505 -1.05 10.28 14.52
C LEU A 505 -1.31 9.47 15.80
N ALA A 506 -2.21 9.92 16.67
CA ALA A 506 -2.56 9.21 17.89
C ALA A 506 -3.22 7.84 17.60
N ILE A 507 -4.14 7.79 16.62
CA ILE A 507 -4.74 6.52 16.16
C ILE A 507 -3.64 5.58 15.65
N PHE A 508 -2.75 6.05 14.79
CA PHE A 508 -1.62 5.27 14.30
C PHE A 508 -0.76 4.72 15.46
N ILE A 509 -0.41 5.55 16.44
CA ILE A 509 0.42 5.13 17.59
C ILE A 509 -0.32 4.09 18.43
N VAL A 510 -1.59 4.32 18.76
CA VAL A 510 -2.37 3.43 19.64
C VAL A 510 -2.55 2.04 19.02
N PHE A 511 -2.81 1.97 17.73
CA PHE A 511 -3.05 0.70 17.03
C PHE A 511 -1.78 0.06 16.44
N ASN A 512 -0.64 0.74 16.52
CA ASN A 512 0.62 0.24 15.98
C ASN A 512 1.11 -1.01 16.74
N PRO A 513 1.51 -2.09 16.06
CA PRO A 513 2.01 -3.31 16.70
C PRO A 513 3.33 -3.12 17.46
N ALA A 514 4.12 -2.09 17.14
CA ALA A 514 5.32 -1.75 17.88
C ALA A 514 5.05 -1.29 19.31
N ILE A 515 3.83 -0.82 19.61
CA ILE A 515 3.43 -0.35 20.94
C ILE A 515 3.01 -1.54 21.82
N PRO A 516 3.50 -1.63 23.06
CA PRO A 516 3.15 -2.72 23.97
C PRO A 516 1.65 -2.91 24.14
N THR A 517 1.20 -4.15 24.19
CA THR A 517 -0.20 -4.57 24.31
C THR A 517 -0.89 -4.00 25.55
N ILE A 518 -0.14 -3.67 26.58
CA ILE A 518 -0.68 -3.09 27.83
C ILE A 518 -1.44 -1.78 27.61
N ILE A 519 -1.06 -1.00 26.60
CA ILE A 519 -1.79 0.23 26.24
C ILE A 519 -3.11 -0.13 25.56
N LYS A 520 -3.14 -1.22 24.80
CA LYS A 520 -4.32 -1.70 24.06
C LYS A 520 -5.37 -2.31 25.00
N THR A 521 -4.97 -2.84 26.15
CA THR A 521 -5.91 -3.38 27.16
C THR A 521 -6.77 -2.30 27.82
N TRP A 522 -6.42 -1.03 27.68
CA TRP A 522 -7.20 0.10 28.16
C TRP A 522 -8.29 0.53 27.19
N LEU A 523 -8.24 0.01 25.96
CA LEU A 523 -9.31 0.19 24.99
C LEU A 523 -10.44 -0.79 25.29
N PRO A 524 -11.72 -0.41 25.07
CA PRO A 524 -12.81 -1.36 25.23
C PRO A 524 -12.50 -2.61 24.40
N PRO A 525 -12.80 -3.81 24.93
CA PRO A 525 -12.46 -5.05 24.26
C PRO A 525 -13.11 -5.04 22.86
N PHE A 526 -12.27 -5.02 21.83
CA PHE A 526 -12.70 -5.37 20.50
C PHE A 526 -13.01 -6.87 20.59
N ASN A 527 -14.27 -7.23 20.75
CA ASN A 527 -14.70 -8.61 20.62
C ASN A 527 -14.44 -9.01 19.18
N VAL A 528 -13.27 -9.57 18.96
CA VAL A 528 -12.93 -10.32 17.74
C VAL A 528 -13.57 -11.68 17.97
N GLY A 529 -14.80 -11.85 17.43
CA GLY A 529 -15.52 -13.13 17.48
C GLY A 529 -14.89 -14.16 16.55
#